data_b780894299aac46fb7559334010b7790
#
_entry.id   b780894299aac46fb7559334010b7790
#
_cell.length_a   1.000
_cell.length_b   1.000
_cell.length_c   1.000
_cell.angle_alpha   90.00
_cell.angle_beta   90.00
_cell.angle_gamma   90.00
#
_symmetry.space_group_name_H-M   'P 1'
#
loop_
_entity.id
_entity.type
_entity.pdbx_description
1 polymer ?
#
loop_
_entity_poly.entity_id
_entity_poly.type
_entity_poly.pdbx_seq_one_letter_code
_entity_poly.pdbx_strand_id
1 'polypeptide(L)'
;MYIDAATLPSSAVLLDVDGTILDLAPTPLEVVVPPELTIALERLSKRTGGALAFVSGRPLAELDLFFQPLKLPSIAGHGAELRLNDGTVARANTFLDPQLKADLASIADDKPGVVVEDKNYSVAIHYRQAPHLGHAVRDEVSAVCARFPSTAIEILPGKSVVEVKQPSFNKGTAVRELMQHAPFKGRRPIFIGDDVTDEAAFAVLPEFNGVGFSVGREVQGIAGMFEQPSDVRRWIAEMVLTKKDAK
;
A
#
# COMPACT_ATOMS: atom_id res chain seq x y z
N MET A 1 -4.35 1.72 22.88
CA MET A 1 -3.46 0.54 23.06
C MET A 1 -2.11 0.93 22.50
N TYR A 2 -1.04 0.81 23.27
CA TYR A 2 0.31 1.24 22.84
C TYR A 2 1.08 0.06 22.28
N ILE A 3 1.69 0.25 21.09
CA ILE A 3 2.77 -0.62 20.64
C ILE A 3 4.00 -0.20 21.45
N ASP A 4 4.49 -1.10 22.29
CA ASP A 4 5.69 -0.84 23.09
C ASP A 4 6.93 -0.91 22.20
N ALA A 5 7.76 0.13 22.23
CA ALA A 5 9.04 0.18 21.52
C ALA A 5 9.98 -0.98 21.89
N ALA A 6 9.84 -1.57 23.09
CA ALA A 6 10.57 -2.75 23.50
C ALA A 6 10.23 -4.01 22.68
N THR A 7 9.06 -4.05 22.04
CA THR A 7 8.63 -5.20 21.22
C THR A 7 9.15 -5.14 19.78
N LEU A 8 9.65 -4.00 19.32
CA LEU A 8 10.11 -3.81 17.93
C LEU A 8 11.15 -4.84 17.46
N PRO A 9 12.14 -5.25 18.27
CA PRO A 9 13.12 -6.24 17.83
C PRO A 9 12.54 -7.62 17.48
N SER A 10 11.36 -7.95 18.02
CA SER A 10 10.64 -9.20 17.75
C SER A 10 9.43 -9.01 16.82
N SER A 11 9.18 -7.79 16.37
CA SER A 11 8.06 -7.45 15.49
C SER A 11 8.51 -7.30 14.04
N ALA A 12 7.57 -7.48 13.12
CA ALA A 12 7.65 -7.07 11.73
C ALA A 12 6.72 -5.88 11.53
N VAL A 13 7.23 -4.73 11.11
CA VAL A 13 6.42 -3.54 10.87
C VAL A 13 6.10 -3.45 9.38
N LEU A 14 4.84 -3.45 9.04
CA LEU A 14 4.32 -3.41 7.68
C LEU A 14 3.49 -2.14 7.52
N LEU A 15 3.87 -1.28 6.61
CA LEU A 15 3.25 0.05 6.43
C LEU A 15 2.68 0.18 5.02
N ASP A 16 1.40 0.45 4.94
CA ASP A 16 0.88 1.05 3.72
C ASP A 16 1.43 2.47 3.56
N VAL A 17 1.32 3.04 2.36
CA VAL A 17 2.01 4.28 2.00
C VAL A 17 1.04 5.45 1.87
N ASP A 18 0.18 5.44 0.85
CA ASP A 18 -0.71 6.54 0.53
C ASP A 18 -1.92 6.59 1.47
N GLY A 19 -2.12 7.71 2.15
CA GLY A 19 -3.16 7.84 3.17
C GLY A 19 -2.78 7.23 4.52
N THR A 20 -1.62 6.57 4.61
CA THR A 20 -1.12 5.91 5.83
C THR A 20 0.09 6.61 6.41
N ILE A 21 1.22 6.66 5.70
CA ILE A 21 2.41 7.41 6.12
C ILE A 21 2.62 8.68 5.30
N LEU A 22 1.98 8.77 4.12
CA LEU A 22 1.96 9.96 3.26
C LEU A 22 0.54 10.50 3.14
N ASP A 23 0.41 11.81 3.10
CA ASP A 23 -0.87 12.45 2.84
C ASP A 23 -1.26 12.26 1.38
N LEU A 24 -2.57 12.10 1.12
CA LEU A 24 -3.08 11.96 -0.25
C LEU A 24 -2.92 13.28 -1.00
N ALA A 25 -2.32 13.24 -2.19
CA ALA A 25 -2.16 14.38 -3.09
C ALA A 25 -3.24 14.42 -4.19
N PRO A 26 -3.40 15.55 -4.92
CA PRO A 26 -4.33 15.63 -6.05
C PRO A 26 -4.06 14.61 -7.15
N THR A 27 -2.79 14.35 -7.44
CA THR A 27 -2.35 13.28 -8.35
C THR A 27 -1.34 12.35 -7.67
N PRO A 28 -1.17 11.11 -8.14
CA PRO A 28 -0.24 10.16 -7.54
C PRO A 28 1.22 10.63 -7.49
N LEU A 29 1.64 11.45 -8.46
CA LEU A 29 3.03 11.93 -8.55
C LEU A 29 3.32 13.20 -7.73
N GLU A 30 2.27 13.88 -7.25
CA GLU A 30 2.40 15.11 -6.43
C GLU A 30 2.55 14.82 -4.93
N VAL A 31 2.67 13.55 -4.56
CA VAL A 31 2.87 13.15 -3.17
C VAL A 31 4.22 13.64 -2.66
N VAL A 32 4.23 14.21 -1.47
CA VAL A 32 5.44 14.74 -0.82
C VAL A 32 5.86 13.81 0.30
N VAL A 33 7.10 13.35 0.26
CA VAL A 33 7.71 12.57 1.34
C VAL A 33 8.47 13.54 2.26
N PRO A 34 8.05 13.72 3.53
CA PRO A 34 8.80 14.53 4.47
C PRO A 34 10.21 13.96 4.68
N PRO A 35 11.29 14.77 4.60
CA PRO A 35 12.66 14.26 4.77
C PRO A 35 12.89 13.53 6.10
N GLU A 36 12.26 14.01 7.17
CA GLU A 36 12.33 13.40 8.50
C GLU A 36 11.71 12.01 8.55
N LEU A 37 10.71 11.73 7.70
CA LEU A 37 10.09 10.41 7.59
C LEU A 37 11.09 9.37 7.07
N THR A 38 11.85 9.69 6.02
CA THR A 38 12.85 8.77 5.45
C THR A 38 13.91 8.42 6.50
N ILE A 39 14.37 9.41 7.28
CA ILE A 39 15.31 9.21 8.38
C ILE A 39 14.71 8.31 9.48
N ALA A 40 13.45 8.56 9.84
CA ALA A 40 12.76 7.77 10.87
C ALA A 40 12.53 6.31 10.42
N LEU A 41 12.16 6.09 9.14
CA LEU A 41 12.01 4.75 8.57
C LEU A 41 13.33 3.99 8.54
N GLU A 42 14.45 4.65 8.20
CA GLU A 42 15.78 4.02 8.26
C GLU A 42 16.13 3.56 9.70
N ARG A 43 15.85 4.41 10.69
CA ARG A 43 16.06 4.08 12.11
C ARG A 43 15.13 2.95 12.56
N LEU A 44 13.86 2.98 12.13
CA LEU A 44 12.88 1.93 12.44
C LEU A 44 13.30 0.58 11.85
N SER A 45 13.78 0.58 10.60
CA SER A 45 14.34 -0.62 9.97
C SER A 45 15.50 -1.21 10.78
N LYS A 46 16.41 -0.37 11.26
CA LYS A 46 17.51 -0.81 12.14
C LYS A 46 16.99 -1.40 13.46
N ARG A 47 15.98 -0.80 14.08
CA ARG A 47 15.38 -1.27 15.33
C ARG A 47 14.62 -2.57 15.20
N THR A 48 13.99 -2.80 14.04
CA THR A 48 13.33 -4.06 13.70
C THR A 48 14.30 -5.09 13.10
N GLY A 49 15.61 -4.83 13.05
CA GLY A 49 16.59 -5.73 12.43
C GLY A 49 16.27 -6.03 10.97
N GLY A 50 15.77 -5.04 10.22
CA GLY A 50 15.39 -5.14 8.81
C GLY A 50 13.96 -5.62 8.56
N ALA A 51 13.19 -5.96 9.59
CA ALA A 51 11.80 -6.41 9.43
C ALA A 51 10.82 -5.22 9.37
N LEU A 52 11.10 -4.28 8.48
CA LEU A 52 10.23 -3.18 8.07
C LEU A 52 9.96 -3.31 6.59
N ALA A 53 8.71 -3.23 6.16
CA ALA A 53 8.34 -3.30 4.75
C ALA A 53 7.22 -2.31 4.39
N PHE A 54 7.25 -1.81 3.15
CA PHE A 54 6.09 -1.16 2.54
C PHE A 54 5.11 -2.20 1.99
N VAL A 55 3.81 -1.88 2.04
CA VAL A 55 2.72 -2.72 1.52
C VAL A 55 1.78 -1.82 0.73
N SER A 56 2.02 -1.62 -0.55
CA SER A 56 1.39 -0.56 -1.34
C SER A 56 0.79 -1.03 -2.67
N GLY A 57 -0.18 -0.27 -3.16
CA GLY A 57 -0.66 -0.37 -4.54
C GLY A 57 0.27 0.29 -5.56
N ARG A 58 1.27 1.06 -5.12
CA ARG A 58 2.27 1.65 -6.01
C ARG A 58 3.19 0.60 -6.60
N PRO A 59 3.66 0.79 -7.85
CA PRO A 59 4.77 0.02 -8.41
C PRO A 59 6.05 0.19 -7.57
N LEU A 60 6.89 -0.84 -7.55
CA LEU A 60 8.15 -0.83 -6.80
C LEU A 60 9.09 0.31 -7.22
N ALA A 61 9.10 0.65 -8.52
CA ALA A 61 9.91 1.74 -9.04
C ALA A 61 9.50 3.12 -8.46
N GLU A 62 8.22 3.34 -8.21
CA GLU A 62 7.75 4.58 -7.59
C GLU A 62 8.10 4.64 -6.11
N LEU A 63 8.00 3.54 -5.37
CA LEU A 63 8.45 3.48 -3.99
C LEU A 63 9.95 3.82 -3.89
N ASP A 64 10.75 3.29 -4.82
CA ASP A 64 12.18 3.59 -4.87
C ASP A 64 12.47 5.06 -5.22
N LEU A 65 11.66 5.67 -6.08
CA LEU A 65 11.77 7.08 -6.44
C LEU A 65 11.44 8.00 -5.25
N PHE A 66 10.33 7.72 -4.55
CA PHE A 66 9.85 8.58 -3.48
C PHE A 66 10.71 8.50 -2.21
N PHE A 67 11.18 7.31 -1.87
CA PHE A 67 11.91 7.08 -0.60
C PHE A 67 13.43 7.02 -0.77
N GLN A 68 13.98 7.37 -1.95
CA GLN A 68 15.42 7.35 -2.16
C GLN A 68 16.18 8.19 -1.12
N PRO A 69 17.36 7.74 -0.65
CA PRO A 69 18.07 6.52 -1.08
C PRO A 69 17.63 5.22 -0.36
N LEU A 70 16.58 5.28 0.46
CA LEU A 70 16.10 4.16 1.26
C LEU A 70 15.39 3.12 0.37
N LYS A 71 15.85 1.86 0.44
CA LYS A 71 15.24 0.72 -0.23
C LYS A 71 14.83 -0.32 0.80
N LEU A 72 13.56 -0.33 1.17
CA LEU A 72 12.99 -1.30 2.10
C LEU A 72 12.47 -2.55 1.36
N PRO A 73 12.41 -3.72 2.03
CA PRO A 73 11.49 -4.78 1.63
C PRO A 73 10.13 -4.20 1.29
N SER A 74 9.47 -4.69 0.25
CA SER A 74 8.24 -4.07 -0.22
C SER A 74 7.32 -5.07 -0.89
N ILE A 75 6.04 -4.99 -0.56
CA ILE A 75 4.94 -5.52 -1.34
C ILE A 75 4.41 -4.35 -2.16
N ALA A 76 4.55 -4.43 -3.48
CA ALA A 76 4.18 -3.37 -4.43
C ALA A 76 3.14 -3.87 -5.43
N GLY A 77 2.43 -2.97 -6.11
CA GLY A 77 1.38 -3.33 -7.06
C GLY A 77 0.28 -4.22 -6.45
N HIS A 78 -0.15 -3.93 -5.22
CA HIS A 78 -1.10 -4.75 -4.46
C HIS A 78 -0.66 -6.22 -4.25
N GLY A 79 0.62 -6.53 -4.37
CA GLY A 79 1.16 -7.88 -4.24
C GLY A 79 1.66 -8.48 -5.55
N ALA A 80 1.63 -7.73 -6.64
CA ALA A 80 2.20 -8.16 -7.94
C ALA A 80 3.74 -8.17 -7.94
N GLU A 81 4.35 -7.37 -7.07
CA GLU A 81 5.80 -7.32 -6.89
C GLU A 81 6.13 -7.51 -5.41
N LEU A 82 7.11 -8.35 -5.14
CA LEU A 82 7.63 -8.59 -3.79
C LEU A 82 9.15 -8.41 -3.79
N ARG A 83 9.65 -7.42 -3.05
CA ARG A 83 11.09 -7.27 -2.77
C ARG A 83 11.42 -7.75 -1.38
N LEU A 84 12.34 -8.69 -1.28
CA LEU A 84 12.86 -9.22 -0.04
C LEU A 84 13.99 -8.33 0.52
N ASN A 85 14.41 -8.63 1.75
CA ASN A 85 15.43 -7.85 2.44
C ASN A 85 16.84 -7.98 1.81
N ASP A 86 17.12 -9.05 1.10
CA ASP A 86 18.37 -9.25 0.34
C ASP A 86 18.38 -8.56 -1.03
N GLY A 87 17.30 -7.85 -1.37
CA GLY A 87 17.11 -7.19 -2.65
C GLY A 87 16.51 -8.06 -3.74
N THR A 88 16.31 -9.36 -3.49
CA THR A 88 15.62 -10.24 -4.44
C THR A 88 14.21 -9.72 -4.73
N VAL A 89 13.86 -9.63 -6.02
CA VAL A 89 12.53 -9.17 -6.47
C VAL A 89 11.83 -10.29 -7.22
N ALA A 90 10.72 -10.75 -6.66
CA ALA A 90 9.75 -11.57 -7.36
C ALA A 90 8.69 -10.67 -8.01
N ARG A 91 8.33 -10.96 -9.26
CA ARG A 91 7.28 -10.28 -10.02
C ARG A 91 6.28 -11.28 -10.55
N ALA A 92 5.03 -10.88 -10.55
CA ALA A 92 4.01 -11.67 -11.21
C ALA A 92 4.26 -11.73 -12.72
N ASN A 93 3.95 -12.89 -13.30
CA ASN A 93 4.08 -13.13 -14.74
C ASN A 93 2.75 -12.90 -15.49
N THR A 94 1.73 -12.42 -14.82
CA THR A 94 0.40 -12.20 -15.38
C THR A 94 0.08 -10.72 -15.43
N PHE A 95 -0.39 -10.26 -16.59
CA PHE A 95 -0.74 -8.86 -16.86
C PHE A 95 -2.21 -8.78 -17.26
N LEU A 96 -2.80 -7.61 -17.18
CA LEU A 96 -4.10 -7.36 -17.78
C LEU A 96 -4.01 -7.48 -19.30
N ASP A 97 -5.11 -7.92 -19.92
CA ASP A 97 -5.25 -7.98 -21.37
C ASP A 97 -4.94 -6.59 -22.00
N PRO A 98 -4.08 -6.51 -23.03
CA PRO A 98 -3.71 -5.25 -23.66
C PRO A 98 -4.90 -4.46 -24.23
N GLN A 99 -5.94 -5.15 -24.77
CA GLN A 99 -7.14 -4.50 -25.28
C GLN A 99 -7.98 -3.94 -24.12
N LEU A 100 -8.08 -4.67 -23.00
CA LEU A 100 -8.72 -4.17 -21.78
C LEU A 100 -8.03 -2.89 -21.29
N LYS A 101 -6.70 -2.86 -21.27
CA LYS A 101 -5.95 -1.66 -20.88
C LYS A 101 -6.22 -0.48 -21.81
N ALA A 102 -6.25 -0.71 -23.13
CA ALA A 102 -6.55 0.32 -24.12
C ALA A 102 -7.98 0.86 -23.95
N ASP A 103 -8.94 -0.02 -23.75
CA ASP A 103 -10.34 0.35 -23.54
C ASP A 103 -10.54 1.15 -22.25
N LEU A 104 -9.84 0.77 -21.16
CA LEU A 104 -9.85 1.52 -19.91
C LEU A 104 -9.17 2.89 -20.06
N ALA A 105 -8.08 2.98 -20.83
CA ALA A 105 -7.40 4.23 -21.08
C ALA A 105 -8.29 5.26 -21.78
N SER A 106 -9.14 4.81 -22.72
CA SER A 106 -10.06 5.68 -23.47
C SER A 106 -11.14 6.35 -22.60
N ILE A 107 -11.37 5.87 -21.36
CA ILE A 107 -12.35 6.48 -20.44
C ILE A 107 -12.04 7.95 -20.13
N ALA A 108 -10.77 8.35 -20.19
CA ALA A 108 -10.37 9.73 -19.89
C ALA A 108 -10.46 10.69 -21.10
N ASP A 109 -10.60 10.20 -22.32
CA ASP A 109 -10.45 10.98 -23.55
C ASP A 109 -11.38 12.21 -23.64
N ASP A 110 -12.59 12.10 -23.09
CA ASP A 110 -13.61 13.14 -23.10
C ASP A 110 -13.94 13.70 -21.69
N LYS A 111 -13.12 13.39 -20.67
CA LYS A 111 -13.37 13.71 -19.25
C LYS A 111 -12.23 14.52 -18.62
N PRO A 112 -12.21 15.85 -18.82
CA PRO A 112 -11.22 16.71 -18.17
C PRO A 112 -11.17 16.48 -16.65
N GLY A 113 -9.95 16.26 -16.10
CA GLY A 113 -9.73 15.98 -14.69
C GLY A 113 -9.82 14.50 -14.31
N VAL A 114 -10.12 13.62 -15.26
CA VAL A 114 -9.94 12.18 -15.11
C VAL A 114 -8.55 11.81 -15.64
N VAL A 115 -7.80 11.03 -14.85
CA VAL A 115 -6.43 10.58 -15.20
C VAL A 115 -6.38 9.07 -15.15
N VAL A 116 -5.86 8.43 -16.21
CA VAL A 116 -5.62 6.99 -16.24
C VAL A 116 -4.15 6.71 -16.03
N GLU A 117 -3.84 5.80 -15.12
CA GLU A 117 -2.50 5.35 -14.77
C GLU A 117 -2.38 3.84 -15.05
N ASP A 118 -1.51 3.47 -16.00
CA ASP A 118 -1.13 2.07 -16.22
C ASP A 118 0.04 1.70 -15.29
N LYS A 119 -0.24 0.87 -14.29
CA LYS A 119 0.75 0.35 -13.33
C LYS A 119 1.37 -0.99 -13.76
N ASN A 120 1.27 -1.37 -15.02
CA ASN A 120 1.60 -2.68 -15.59
C ASN A 120 0.68 -3.82 -15.16
N TYR A 121 0.48 -4.05 -13.87
CA TYR A 121 -0.33 -5.14 -13.29
C TYR A 121 -1.78 -4.75 -13.08
N SER A 122 -2.05 -3.46 -13.07
CA SER A 122 -3.38 -2.86 -12.90
C SER A 122 -3.49 -1.57 -13.69
N VAL A 123 -4.72 -1.08 -13.86
CA VAL A 123 -5.03 0.24 -14.40
C VAL A 123 -5.87 0.98 -13.39
N ALA A 124 -5.42 2.16 -12.97
CA ALA A 124 -6.13 3.03 -12.04
C ALA A 124 -6.71 4.24 -12.78
N ILE A 125 -8.01 4.51 -12.58
CA ILE A 125 -8.73 5.64 -13.16
C ILE A 125 -9.05 6.61 -12.02
N HIS A 126 -8.31 7.71 -11.96
CA HIS A 126 -8.41 8.75 -10.95
C HIS A 126 -9.40 9.83 -11.38
N TYR A 127 -10.36 10.15 -10.52
CA TYR A 127 -11.35 11.22 -10.77
C TYR A 127 -11.37 12.25 -9.61
N ARG A 128 -10.26 12.36 -8.85
CA ARG A 128 -10.16 13.30 -7.72
C ARG A 128 -10.31 14.75 -8.13
N GLN A 129 -9.82 15.13 -9.32
CA GLN A 129 -9.95 16.47 -9.89
C GLN A 129 -11.32 16.70 -10.57
N ALA A 130 -12.11 15.64 -10.76
CA ALA A 130 -13.44 15.67 -11.33
C ALA A 130 -14.42 14.80 -10.53
N PRO A 131 -14.64 15.07 -9.23
CA PRO A 131 -15.38 14.17 -8.34
C PRO A 131 -16.84 13.97 -8.76
N HIS A 132 -17.43 14.93 -9.52
CA HIS A 132 -18.77 14.83 -10.09
C HIS A 132 -18.87 13.74 -11.16
N LEU A 133 -17.76 13.32 -11.79
CA LEU A 133 -17.71 12.24 -12.77
C LEU A 133 -17.55 10.84 -12.15
N GLY A 134 -17.38 10.76 -10.84
CA GLY A 134 -17.06 9.48 -10.17
C GLY A 134 -18.09 8.36 -10.42
N HIS A 135 -19.37 8.68 -10.57
CA HIS A 135 -20.41 7.69 -10.93
C HIS A 135 -20.25 7.20 -12.37
N ALA A 136 -20.14 8.14 -13.31
CA ALA A 136 -19.96 7.81 -14.72
C ALA A 136 -18.70 6.99 -14.97
N VAL A 137 -17.59 7.35 -14.35
CA VAL A 137 -16.32 6.60 -14.43
C VAL A 137 -16.50 5.15 -13.94
N ARG A 138 -17.14 4.93 -12.79
CA ARG A 138 -17.37 3.58 -12.27
C ARG A 138 -18.27 2.75 -13.18
N ASP A 139 -19.32 3.35 -13.74
CA ASP A 139 -20.24 2.67 -14.65
C ASP A 139 -19.53 2.28 -15.95
N GLU A 140 -18.72 3.19 -16.52
CA GLU A 140 -17.94 2.91 -17.73
C GLU A 140 -16.86 1.85 -17.49
N VAL A 141 -16.13 1.90 -16.37
CA VAL A 141 -15.18 0.83 -16.00
C VAL A 141 -15.89 -0.51 -15.93
N SER A 142 -17.05 -0.57 -15.29
CA SER A 142 -17.84 -1.80 -15.19
C SER A 142 -18.28 -2.29 -16.56
N ALA A 143 -18.73 -1.39 -17.44
CA ALA A 143 -19.15 -1.72 -18.80
C ALA A 143 -17.96 -2.20 -19.66
N VAL A 144 -16.80 -1.58 -19.53
CA VAL A 144 -15.57 -2.04 -20.20
C VAL A 144 -15.21 -3.45 -19.72
N CYS A 145 -15.11 -3.67 -18.42
CA CYS A 145 -14.75 -4.98 -17.85
C CYS A 145 -15.74 -6.09 -18.26
N ALA A 146 -17.03 -5.79 -18.36
CA ALA A 146 -18.05 -6.75 -18.79
C ALA A 146 -17.86 -7.29 -20.22
N ARG A 147 -17.11 -6.59 -21.06
CA ARG A 147 -16.75 -7.05 -22.42
C ARG A 147 -15.67 -8.13 -22.43
N PHE A 148 -15.03 -8.40 -21.30
CA PHE A 148 -13.93 -9.37 -21.13
C PHE A 148 -14.32 -10.53 -20.17
N PRO A 149 -15.39 -11.28 -20.46
CA PRO A 149 -15.94 -12.27 -19.52
C PRO A 149 -15.00 -13.46 -19.26
N SER A 150 -14.01 -13.68 -20.13
CA SER A 150 -13.03 -14.77 -19.98
C SER A 150 -11.78 -14.32 -19.20
N THR A 151 -11.67 -13.04 -18.86
CA THR A 151 -10.52 -12.49 -18.10
C THR A 151 -10.90 -12.38 -16.64
N ALA A 152 -10.07 -12.94 -15.76
CA ALA A 152 -10.25 -12.72 -14.32
C ALA A 152 -9.93 -11.28 -13.97
N ILE A 153 -10.94 -10.52 -13.58
CA ILE A 153 -10.86 -9.08 -13.28
C ILE A 153 -11.44 -8.82 -11.90
N GLU A 154 -10.77 -7.99 -11.14
CA GLU A 154 -11.28 -7.39 -9.91
C GLU A 154 -11.32 -5.87 -10.08
N ILE A 155 -12.45 -5.26 -9.75
CA ILE A 155 -12.64 -3.81 -9.74
C ILE A 155 -12.60 -3.35 -8.29
N LEU A 156 -11.60 -2.55 -7.95
CA LEU A 156 -11.40 -2.01 -6.61
C LEU A 156 -11.83 -0.54 -6.56
N PRO A 157 -12.88 -0.20 -5.83
CA PRO A 157 -13.20 1.19 -5.54
C PRO A 157 -12.27 1.73 -4.44
N GLY A 158 -11.67 2.90 -4.68
CA GLY A 158 -10.85 3.62 -3.70
C GLY A 158 -11.30 5.07 -3.52
N LYS A 159 -10.52 5.86 -2.77
CA LYS A 159 -10.80 7.28 -2.50
C LYS A 159 -10.60 8.15 -3.76
N SER A 160 -11.67 8.36 -4.54
CA SER A 160 -11.66 9.07 -5.83
C SER A 160 -10.84 8.39 -6.92
N VAL A 161 -10.80 7.06 -6.91
CA VAL A 161 -10.15 6.21 -7.89
C VAL A 161 -10.95 4.92 -8.05
N VAL A 162 -10.89 4.32 -9.24
CA VAL A 162 -11.28 2.93 -9.49
C VAL A 162 -10.07 2.23 -10.08
N GLU A 163 -9.68 1.11 -9.51
CA GLU A 163 -8.56 0.32 -10.01
C GLU A 163 -9.04 -1.03 -10.53
N VAL A 164 -8.55 -1.41 -11.70
CA VAL A 164 -8.83 -2.70 -12.34
C VAL A 164 -7.55 -3.53 -12.30
N LYS A 165 -7.63 -4.72 -11.69
CA LYS A 165 -6.48 -5.63 -11.53
C LYS A 165 -6.90 -7.10 -11.64
N GLN A 166 -5.93 -7.99 -11.61
CA GLN A 166 -6.21 -9.41 -11.44
C GLN A 166 -6.50 -9.75 -9.96
N PRO A 167 -7.50 -10.62 -9.67
CA PRO A 167 -7.87 -10.99 -8.31
C PRO A 167 -6.75 -11.71 -7.54
N SER A 168 -5.81 -12.35 -8.27
CA SER A 168 -4.68 -13.08 -7.67
C SER A 168 -3.74 -12.18 -6.88
N PHE A 169 -3.72 -10.88 -7.17
CA PHE A 169 -2.89 -9.92 -6.45
C PHE A 169 -3.68 -9.24 -5.35
N ASN A 170 -3.34 -9.54 -4.11
CA ASN A 170 -3.87 -8.82 -2.95
C ASN A 170 -2.82 -8.72 -1.83
N LYS A 171 -2.93 -7.66 -1.03
CA LYS A 171 -1.98 -7.37 0.04
C LYS A 171 -1.88 -8.52 1.06
N GLY A 172 -2.97 -9.24 1.32
CA GLY A 172 -2.99 -10.34 2.30
C GLY A 172 -2.16 -11.55 1.86
N THR A 173 -2.32 -12.02 0.62
CA THR A 173 -1.51 -13.14 0.10
C THR A 173 -0.03 -12.79 0.05
N ALA A 174 0.29 -11.54 -0.33
CA ALA A 174 1.67 -11.08 -0.36
C ALA A 174 2.28 -10.90 1.03
N VAL A 175 1.48 -10.50 2.04
CA VAL A 175 1.91 -10.48 3.45
C VAL A 175 2.21 -11.89 3.95
N ARG A 176 1.37 -12.89 3.65
CA ARG A 176 1.68 -14.29 4.00
C ARG A 176 3.01 -14.74 3.40
N GLU A 177 3.26 -14.41 2.13
CA GLU A 177 4.52 -14.74 1.46
C GLU A 177 5.69 -14.04 2.12
N LEU A 178 5.65 -12.72 2.32
CA LEU A 178 6.72 -11.96 2.97
C LEU A 178 7.06 -12.54 4.35
N MET A 179 6.04 -12.93 5.14
CA MET A 179 6.23 -13.49 6.48
C MET A 179 6.89 -14.87 6.49
N GLN A 180 7.10 -15.53 5.35
CA GLN A 180 7.89 -16.77 5.25
C GLN A 180 9.39 -16.51 5.13
N HIS A 181 9.79 -15.28 4.81
CA HIS A 181 11.19 -14.91 4.53
C HIS A 181 11.85 -14.18 5.70
N ALA A 182 13.17 -14.38 5.85
CA ALA A 182 13.96 -13.58 6.78
C ALA A 182 14.01 -12.10 6.30
N PRO A 183 13.96 -11.11 7.19
CA PRO A 183 13.93 -11.20 8.66
C PRO A 183 12.51 -11.25 9.26
N PHE A 184 11.45 -11.38 8.45
CA PHE A 184 10.05 -11.34 8.88
C PHE A 184 9.59 -12.66 9.53
N LYS A 185 10.15 -13.77 9.09
CA LYS A 185 9.78 -15.13 9.54
C LYS A 185 9.85 -15.28 11.06
N GLY A 186 8.74 -15.75 11.64
CA GLY A 186 8.61 -15.98 13.08
C GLY A 186 8.38 -14.72 13.91
N ARG A 187 8.26 -13.55 13.28
CA ARG A 187 7.95 -12.31 13.98
C ARG A 187 6.47 -12.03 14.02
N ARG A 188 6.05 -11.18 14.95
CA ARG A 188 4.69 -10.69 15.07
C ARG A 188 4.50 -9.49 14.14
N PRO A 189 3.62 -9.54 13.12
CA PRO A 189 3.38 -8.40 12.25
C PRO A 189 2.56 -7.32 12.97
N ILE A 190 2.95 -6.06 12.72
CA ILE A 190 2.22 -4.84 13.04
C ILE A 190 1.93 -4.22 11.68
N PHE A 191 0.67 -4.21 11.24
CA PHE A 191 0.29 -3.62 9.97
C PHE A 191 -0.52 -2.34 10.19
N ILE A 192 -0.18 -1.28 9.45
CA ILE A 192 -0.89 -0.01 9.45
C ILE A 192 -1.33 0.30 8.03
N GLY A 193 -2.63 0.61 7.82
CA GLY A 193 -3.20 0.90 6.51
C GLY A 193 -4.51 1.69 6.58
N ASP A 194 -4.90 2.37 5.50
CA ASP A 194 -6.03 3.30 5.49
C ASP A 194 -7.20 2.89 4.59
N ASP A 195 -6.96 2.02 3.60
CA ASP A 195 -7.93 1.77 2.55
C ASP A 195 -8.57 0.37 2.62
N VAL A 196 -9.60 0.16 1.81
CA VAL A 196 -10.31 -1.13 1.68
C VAL A 196 -9.36 -2.25 1.23
N THR A 197 -8.37 -1.93 0.40
CA THR A 197 -7.35 -2.89 -0.05
C THR A 197 -6.50 -3.46 1.08
N ASP A 198 -6.42 -2.74 2.23
CA ASP A 198 -5.69 -3.16 3.42
C ASP A 198 -6.44 -4.22 4.23
N GLU A 199 -7.75 -4.35 4.04
CA GLU A 199 -8.56 -5.34 4.76
C GLU A 199 -8.08 -6.76 4.49
N ALA A 200 -7.60 -7.04 3.27
CA ALA A 200 -6.98 -8.32 2.96
C ALA A 200 -5.72 -8.58 3.79
N ALA A 201 -4.92 -7.54 4.09
CA ALA A 201 -3.76 -7.66 4.96
C ALA A 201 -4.18 -7.78 6.43
N PHE A 202 -5.16 -7.00 6.91
CA PHE A 202 -5.70 -7.15 8.26
C PHE A 202 -6.23 -8.56 8.53
N ALA A 203 -6.93 -9.16 7.56
CA ALA A 203 -7.53 -10.48 7.68
C ALA A 203 -6.51 -11.62 7.93
N VAL A 204 -5.26 -11.46 7.51
CA VAL A 204 -4.22 -12.49 7.68
C VAL A 204 -3.38 -12.32 8.94
N LEU A 205 -3.44 -11.17 9.62
CA LEU A 205 -2.63 -10.91 10.81
C LEU A 205 -2.82 -11.92 11.94
N PRO A 206 -4.04 -12.41 12.23
CA PRO A 206 -4.25 -13.41 13.26
C PRO A 206 -3.45 -14.71 13.05
N GLU A 207 -3.15 -15.08 11.81
CA GLU A 207 -2.33 -16.27 11.49
C GLU A 207 -0.92 -16.17 12.08
N PHE A 208 -0.45 -14.96 12.34
CA PHE A 208 0.88 -14.64 12.88
C PHE A 208 0.84 -14.00 14.28
N ASN A 209 -0.29 -14.07 14.97
CA ASN A 209 -0.54 -13.33 16.22
C ASN A 209 -0.31 -11.80 16.04
N GLY A 210 -0.51 -11.28 14.85
CA GLY A 210 -0.30 -9.90 14.48
C GLY A 210 -1.37 -8.94 14.98
N VAL A 211 -1.11 -7.65 14.82
CA VAL A 211 -2.04 -6.57 15.16
C VAL A 211 -2.13 -5.58 14.01
N GLY A 212 -3.34 -5.08 13.75
CA GLY A 212 -3.61 -4.07 12.74
C GLY A 212 -4.04 -2.75 13.33
N PHE A 213 -3.70 -1.67 12.66
CA PHE A 213 -4.20 -0.33 12.94
C PHE A 213 -4.65 0.32 11.63
N SER A 214 -5.86 0.87 11.64
CA SER A 214 -6.35 1.65 10.50
C SER A 214 -5.96 3.12 10.62
N VAL A 215 -6.11 3.85 9.51
CA VAL A 215 -5.91 5.32 9.47
C VAL A 215 -7.18 5.97 8.92
N GLY A 216 -7.72 6.94 9.67
CA GLY A 216 -8.85 7.77 9.24
C GLY A 216 -10.19 7.06 9.08
N ARG A 217 -10.30 5.78 9.43
CA ARG A 217 -11.56 5.02 9.42
C ARG A 217 -11.55 3.89 10.43
N GLU A 218 -12.71 3.56 10.97
CA GLU A 218 -12.88 2.39 11.81
C GLU A 218 -12.91 1.10 10.96
N VAL A 219 -12.22 0.07 11.45
CA VAL A 219 -12.23 -1.29 10.89
C VAL A 219 -12.47 -2.26 12.04
N GLN A 220 -13.40 -3.19 11.85
CA GLN A 220 -13.69 -4.18 12.89
C GLN A 220 -12.58 -5.23 12.99
N GLY A 221 -12.31 -5.71 14.20
CA GLY A 221 -11.39 -6.81 14.46
C GLY A 221 -9.90 -6.44 14.49
N ILE A 222 -9.56 -5.15 14.40
CA ILE A 222 -8.19 -4.65 14.53
C ILE A 222 -7.94 -4.01 15.91
N ALA A 223 -6.68 -3.70 16.21
CA ALA A 223 -6.25 -3.27 17.54
C ALA A 223 -6.56 -1.78 17.84
N GLY A 224 -6.71 -0.95 16.83
CA GLY A 224 -6.98 0.48 16.99
C GLY A 224 -6.89 1.28 15.70
N MET A 225 -6.92 2.59 15.83
CA MET A 225 -6.94 3.54 14.73
C MET A 225 -6.03 4.73 15.02
N PHE A 226 -5.40 5.25 13.97
CA PHE A 226 -4.81 6.59 13.91
C PHE A 226 -5.80 7.52 13.20
N GLU A 227 -5.89 8.76 13.64
CA GLU A 227 -6.82 9.73 13.05
C GLU A 227 -6.39 10.13 11.61
N GLN A 228 -5.07 10.27 11.40
CA GLN A 228 -4.51 10.78 10.16
C GLN A 228 -3.04 10.34 9.96
N PRO A 229 -2.48 10.46 8.74
CA PRO A 229 -1.11 10.05 8.44
C PRO A 229 -0.04 10.71 9.32
N SER A 230 -0.24 11.95 9.75
CA SER A 230 0.70 12.64 10.65
C SER A 230 0.81 11.98 12.02
N ASP A 231 -0.23 11.28 12.48
CA ASP A 231 -0.19 10.56 13.75
C ASP A 231 0.62 9.27 13.62
N VAL A 232 0.56 8.59 12.46
CA VAL A 232 1.42 7.46 12.15
C VAL A 232 2.89 7.91 12.08
N ARG A 233 3.17 9.03 11.40
CA ARG A 233 4.53 9.60 11.33
C ARG A 233 5.06 9.96 12.72
N ARG A 234 4.23 10.54 13.58
CA ARG A 234 4.58 10.82 14.98
C ARG A 234 4.88 9.55 15.75
N TRP A 235 4.05 8.52 15.61
CA TRP A 235 4.29 7.22 16.22
C TRP A 235 5.62 6.62 15.74
N ILE A 236 5.93 6.66 14.44
CA ILE A 236 7.21 6.18 13.90
C ILE A 236 8.37 6.95 14.57
N ALA A 237 8.28 8.28 14.66
CA ALA A 237 9.30 9.11 15.28
C ALA A 237 9.52 8.74 16.77
N GLU A 238 8.44 8.54 17.52
CA GLU A 238 8.51 8.12 18.94
C GLU A 238 9.13 6.73 19.08
N MET A 239 8.80 5.80 18.19
CA MET A 239 9.36 4.44 18.21
C MET A 239 10.86 4.41 17.97
N VAL A 240 11.44 5.42 17.34
CA VAL A 240 12.88 5.48 17.03
C VAL A 240 13.67 6.39 17.95
N LEU A 241 13.02 7.14 18.86
CA LEU A 241 13.70 7.93 19.87
C LEU A 241 14.55 7.03 20.77
N THR A 242 15.80 7.41 20.96
CA THR A 242 16.69 6.76 21.92
C THR A 242 16.71 7.56 23.22
N LYS A 243 17.09 6.91 24.34
CA LYS A 243 17.26 7.63 25.63
C LYS A 243 18.28 8.78 25.55
N LYS A 244 19.06 8.89 24.46
CA LYS A 244 19.99 9.99 24.21
C LYS A 244 19.32 11.21 23.56
N ASP A 245 18.22 11.02 22.84
CA ASP A 245 17.51 12.09 22.14
C ASP A 245 16.51 12.81 23.07
N ALA A 246 16.35 12.34 24.30
CA ALA A 246 15.42 12.86 25.33
C ALA A 246 16.08 13.77 26.38
N LYS A 247 17.31 14.32 26.09
CA LYS A 247 18.01 15.25 26.98
C LYS A 247 18.21 16.62 26.33
#